data_440412ef2771c703af09118fd0be9784
#
_entry.id   440412ef2771c703af09118fd0be9784
#
_cell.length_a   1.000
_cell.length_b   1.000
_cell.length_c   1.000
_cell.angle_alpha   90.00
_cell.angle_beta   90.00
_cell.angle_gamma   90.00
#
_symmetry.space_group_name_H-M   'P 1'
#
loop_
_entity.id
_entity.type
_entity.pdbx_description
1 polymer ?
#
loop_
_entity_poly.entity_id
_entity_poly.type
_entity_poly.pdbx_seq_one_letter_code
_entity_poly.pdbx_strand_id
1 'polypeptide(L)'
;MTDDPAGSVFRALADPTRRQILEDLRDGELAAGEIAARFPITGPSISRHLSILRAAGLVRERRDGNRIIYSVAAERLAVCLGGFLSAVCPDQMLLRHRRGQAAQPEVQ
;
A
#
# COMPACT_ATOMS: atom_id res chain seq x y z
N MET A 1 23.61 -12.18 2.40
CA MET A 1 22.38 -11.54 2.75
C MET A 1 21.26 -12.08 1.93
N THR A 2 20.22 -12.45 2.58
CA THR A 2 19.12 -13.06 1.91
C THR A 2 18.15 -12.03 1.43
N ASP A 3 17.65 -12.18 0.24
CA ASP A 3 16.58 -11.37 -0.20
C ASP A 3 15.33 -11.76 0.54
N ASP A 4 14.75 -10.82 1.21
CA ASP A 4 13.55 -11.03 1.99
C ASP A 4 12.42 -10.23 1.36
N PRO A 5 11.53 -10.88 0.59
CA PRO A 5 10.45 -10.16 -0.06
C PRO A 5 9.58 -9.40 0.93
N ALA A 6 9.35 -9.99 2.10
CA ALA A 6 8.57 -9.31 3.13
C ALA A 6 9.31 -8.08 3.64
N GLY A 7 10.65 -8.14 3.70
CA GLY A 7 11.44 -7.01 4.14
C GLY A 7 11.26 -5.79 3.27
N SER A 8 11.23 -5.97 1.95
CA SER A 8 11.02 -4.83 1.06
C SER A 8 9.62 -4.25 1.22
N VAL A 9 8.63 -5.09 1.49
CA VAL A 9 7.28 -4.62 1.75
C VAL A 9 7.24 -3.77 3.02
N PHE A 10 7.85 -4.27 4.11
CA PHE A 10 7.87 -3.52 5.36
C PHE A 10 8.62 -2.19 5.23
N ARG A 11 9.74 -2.19 4.50
CA ARG A 11 10.47 -0.95 4.28
C ARG A 11 9.63 0.06 3.50
N ALA A 12 8.93 -0.42 2.48
CA ALA A 12 8.07 0.47 1.70
C ALA A 12 6.96 1.06 2.57
N LEU A 13 6.43 0.28 3.50
CA LEU A 13 5.35 0.73 4.36
C LEU A 13 5.81 1.58 5.54
N ALA A 14 7.11 1.72 5.74
CA ALA A 14 7.63 2.50 6.85
C ALA A 14 7.39 4.00 6.68
N ASP A 15 7.13 4.45 5.46
CA ASP A 15 6.97 5.87 5.19
C ASP A 15 5.47 6.24 5.11
N PRO A 16 5.04 7.28 5.82
CA PRO A 16 3.61 7.63 5.83
C PRO A 16 3.08 8.08 4.48
N THR A 17 3.91 8.75 3.66
CA THR A 17 3.46 9.15 2.33
C THR A 17 3.15 7.93 1.48
N ARG A 18 4.01 6.93 1.54
CA ARG A 18 3.77 5.72 0.76
C ARG A 18 2.53 4.98 1.24
N ARG A 19 2.30 4.94 2.55
CA ARG A 19 1.06 4.34 3.05
C ARG A 19 -0.17 5.10 2.54
N GLN A 20 -0.09 6.41 2.51
CA GLN A 20 -1.22 7.21 2.03
C GLN A 20 -1.47 6.98 0.54
N ILE A 21 -0.41 6.84 -0.25
CA ILE A 21 -0.57 6.53 -1.67
C ILE A 21 -1.35 5.23 -1.85
N LEU A 22 -0.97 4.21 -1.08
CA LEU A 22 -1.66 2.93 -1.18
C LEU A 22 -3.13 3.05 -0.77
N GLU A 23 -3.41 3.81 0.26
CA GLU A 23 -4.79 4.02 0.69
C GLU A 23 -5.59 4.76 -0.38
N ASP A 24 -4.96 5.74 -1.02
CA ASP A 24 -5.63 6.48 -2.08
C ASP A 24 -5.95 5.60 -3.28
N LEU A 25 -5.13 4.59 -3.53
CA LEU A 25 -5.35 3.67 -4.65
C LEU A 25 -6.39 2.59 -4.34
N ARG A 26 -6.84 2.51 -3.11
CA ARG A 26 -7.79 1.48 -2.73
C ARG A 26 -9.07 1.53 -3.54
N ASP A 27 -9.53 2.73 -3.85
CA ASP A 27 -10.82 2.90 -4.51
C ASP A 27 -10.73 2.94 -6.02
N GLY A 28 -9.52 2.84 -6.58
CA GLY A 28 -9.38 2.82 -8.01
C GLY A 28 -8.02 3.30 -8.46
N GLU A 29 -7.76 3.11 -9.73
CA GLU A 29 -6.48 3.52 -10.31
C GLU A 29 -6.34 5.02 -10.35
N LEU A 30 -5.10 5.50 -10.24
CA LEU A 30 -4.80 6.91 -10.37
C LEU A 30 -3.58 7.07 -11.26
N ALA A 31 -3.59 8.12 -12.07
CA ALA A 31 -2.42 8.48 -12.84
C ALA A 31 -1.37 9.13 -11.94
N ALA A 32 -0.11 9.05 -12.36
CA ALA A 32 0.99 9.63 -11.58
C ALA A 32 0.75 11.09 -11.22
N GLY A 33 0.24 11.88 -12.18
CA GLY A 33 -0.05 13.27 -11.91
C GLY A 33 -1.18 13.47 -10.89
N GLU A 34 -2.16 12.58 -10.92
CA GLU A 34 -3.25 12.65 -9.96
C GLU A 34 -2.75 12.34 -8.55
N ILE A 35 -1.83 11.38 -8.46
CA ILE A 35 -1.22 11.06 -7.17
C ILE A 35 -0.41 12.26 -6.68
N ALA A 36 0.44 12.82 -7.55
CA ALA A 36 1.30 13.93 -7.18
C ALA A 36 0.49 15.14 -6.69
N ALA A 37 -0.67 15.36 -7.27
CA ALA A 37 -1.51 16.50 -6.90
C ALA A 37 -2.06 16.40 -5.48
N ARG A 38 -2.00 15.23 -4.87
CA ARG A 38 -2.55 15.02 -3.53
C ARG A 38 -1.57 15.30 -2.41
N PHE A 39 -0.30 15.60 -2.74
CA PHE A 39 0.73 15.76 -1.73
C PHE A 39 1.47 17.07 -1.92
N PRO A 40 1.82 17.77 -0.83
CA PRO A 40 2.56 19.02 -0.93
C PRO A 40 4.07 18.76 -0.98
N ILE A 41 4.49 17.87 -1.86
CA ILE A 41 5.91 17.56 -2.03
C ILE A 41 6.20 17.55 -3.54
N THR A 42 7.49 17.55 -3.87
CA THR A 42 7.89 17.69 -5.27
C THR A 42 7.55 16.46 -6.10
N GLY A 43 7.44 16.68 -7.40
CA GLY A 43 7.22 15.56 -8.33
C GLY A 43 8.30 14.49 -8.22
N PRO A 44 9.59 14.85 -8.21
CA PRO A 44 10.63 13.84 -8.02
C PRO A 44 10.49 13.04 -6.74
N SER A 45 10.05 13.66 -5.65
CA SER A 45 9.82 12.91 -4.41
C SER A 45 8.70 11.90 -4.58
N ILE A 46 7.61 12.29 -5.23
CA ILE A 46 6.52 11.35 -5.50
C ILE A 46 7.00 10.22 -6.39
N SER A 47 7.76 10.53 -7.43
CA SER A 47 8.29 9.50 -8.32
C SER A 47 9.14 8.50 -7.56
N ARG A 48 9.94 8.97 -6.61
CA ARG A 48 10.76 8.09 -5.81
C ARG A 48 9.91 7.17 -4.94
N HIS A 49 8.88 7.71 -4.31
CA HIS A 49 7.97 6.90 -3.50
C HIS A 49 7.29 5.83 -4.36
N LEU A 50 6.84 6.20 -5.56
CA LEU A 50 6.20 5.25 -6.46
C LEU A 50 7.18 4.17 -6.91
N SER A 51 8.43 4.54 -7.17
CA SER A 51 9.46 3.56 -7.53
C SER A 51 9.68 2.55 -6.42
N ILE A 52 9.72 3.02 -5.19
CA ILE A 52 9.93 2.13 -4.04
C ILE A 52 8.75 1.19 -3.89
N LEU A 53 7.53 1.71 -4.03
CA LEU A 53 6.33 0.88 -3.94
C LEU A 53 6.29 -0.16 -5.06
N ARG A 54 6.67 0.25 -6.28
CA ARG A 54 6.67 -0.67 -7.40
C ARG A 54 7.74 -1.75 -7.22
N ALA A 55 8.92 -1.37 -6.77
CA ALA A 55 9.99 -2.34 -6.55
C ALA A 55 9.61 -3.36 -5.47
N ALA A 56 8.82 -2.95 -4.50
CA ALA A 56 8.34 -3.84 -3.45
C ALA A 56 7.14 -4.68 -3.91
N GLY A 57 6.64 -4.43 -5.11
CA GLY A 57 5.50 -5.18 -5.65
C GLY A 57 4.16 -4.76 -5.08
N LEU A 58 4.09 -3.58 -4.45
CA LEU A 58 2.86 -3.13 -3.81
C LEU A 58 1.95 -2.34 -4.73
N VAL A 59 2.49 -1.83 -5.84
CA VAL A 59 1.68 -1.21 -6.87
C VAL A 59 2.06 -1.79 -8.21
N ARG A 60 1.11 -1.78 -9.11
CA ARG A 60 1.33 -2.12 -10.51
C ARG A 60 1.21 -0.84 -11.32
N GLU A 61 1.97 -0.77 -12.40
CA GLU A 61 1.84 0.38 -13.28
C GLU A 61 1.55 -0.09 -14.69
N ARG A 62 0.79 0.70 -15.41
CA ARG A 62 0.55 0.46 -16.84
C ARG A 62 0.58 1.79 -17.55
N ARG A 63 0.94 1.75 -18.82
CA ARG A 63 0.97 2.96 -19.62
C ARG A 63 -0.34 3.11 -20.37
N ASP A 64 -0.85 4.33 -20.37
CA ASP A 64 -2.07 4.65 -21.06
C ASP A 64 -1.78 5.97 -21.83
N GLY A 65 -1.35 5.84 -23.08
CA GLY A 65 -0.90 6.99 -23.84
C GLY A 65 0.33 7.59 -23.20
N ASN A 66 0.25 8.87 -22.86
CA ASN A 66 1.34 9.56 -22.19
C ASN A 66 1.28 9.43 -20.68
N ARG A 67 0.28 8.75 -20.17
CA ARG A 67 0.06 8.67 -18.73
C ARG A 67 0.55 7.33 -18.20
N ILE A 68 1.02 7.34 -16.96
CA ILE A 68 1.32 6.12 -16.25
C ILE A 68 0.28 5.98 -15.15
N ILE A 69 -0.42 4.85 -15.16
CA ILE A 69 -1.53 4.60 -14.27
C ILE A 69 -1.09 3.58 -13.22
N TYR A 70 -1.38 3.86 -11.97
CA TYR A 70 -1.00 3.00 -10.86
C TYR A 70 -2.23 2.37 -10.22
N SER A 71 -2.06 1.12 -9.79
CA SER A 71 -3.08 0.42 -9.02
C SER A 71 -2.41 -0.33 -7.89
N VAL A 72 -3.15 -0.59 -6.82
CA VAL A 72 -2.60 -1.29 -5.67
C VAL A 72 -2.59 -2.79 -5.93
N ALA A 73 -1.51 -3.45 -5.53
CA ALA A 73 -1.41 -4.90 -5.60
C ALA A 73 -1.84 -5.47 -4.26
N ALA A 74 -3.16 -5.48 -4.04
CA ALA A 74 -3.71 -5.80 -2.72
C ALA A 74 -3.38 -7.22 -2.27
N GLU A 75 -3.31 -8.17 -3.20
CA GLU A 75 -3.02 -9.55 -2.81
C GLU A 75 -1.59 -9.71 -2.31
N ARG A 76 -0.65 -8.91 -2.83
CA ARG A 76 0.71 -8.95 -2.31
C ARG A 76 0.78 -8.48 -0.87
N LEU A 77 0.05 -7.39 -0.58
CA LEU A 77 -0.06 -6.91 0.79
C LEU A 77 -0.68 -7.97 1.69
N ALA A 78 -1.78 -8.58 1.22
CA ALA A 78 -2.46 -9.59 2.02
C ALA A 78 -1.55 -10.78 2.32
N VAL A 79 -0.79 -11.24 1.33
CA VAL A 79 0.09 -12.39 1.54
C VAL A 79 1.23 -12.04 2.48
N CYS A 80 1.92 -10.91 2.24
CA CYS A 80 3.10 -10.57 3.04
C CYS A 80 2.73 -10.17 4.46
N LEU A 81 1.75 -9.29 4.60
CA LEU A 81 1.37 -8.81 5.93
C LEU A 81 0.53 -9.84 6.66
N GLY A 82 -0.38 -10.50 5.93
CA GLY A 82 -1.20 -11.55 6.52
C GLY A 82 -0.36 -12.70 7.04
N GLY A 83 0.65 -13.08 6.28
CA GLY A 83 1.56 -14.13 6.71
C GLY A 83 2.28 -13.77 8.00
N PHE A 84 2.78 -12.54 8.07
CA PHE A 84 3.44 -12.07 9.27
C PHE A 84 2.47 -11.99 10.45
N LEU A 85 1.28 -11.43 10.21
CA LEU A 85 0.29 -11.32 11.26
C LEU A 85 -0.12 -12.68 11.78
N SER A 86 -0.32 -13.64 10.89
CA SER A 86 -0.69 -14.99 11.30
C SER A 86 0.41 -15.67 12.09
N ALA A 87 1.67 -15.33 11.78
CA ALA A 87 2.80 -15.93 12.50
C ALA A 87 2.93 -15.38 13.91
N VAL A 88 2.50 -14.15 14.14
CA VAL A 88 2.71 -13.46 15.41
C VAL A 88 1.44 -13.38 16.24
N CYS A 89 0.29 -13.21 15.60
CA CYS A 89 -0.97 -12.98 16.29
C CYS A 89 -1.87 -14.19 16.21
N PRO A 90 -2.56 -14.56 17.31
CA PRO A 90 -3.55 -15.62 17.22
C PRO A 90 -4.68 -15.25 16.27
N ASP A 91 -5.17 -16.24 15.55
CA ASP A 91 -6.23 -16.02 14.58
C ASP A 91 -7.46 -15.37 15.20
N GLN A 92 -7.80 -15.78 16.40
CA GLN A 92 -8.96 -15.22 17.08
C GLN A 92 -8.79 -13.73 17.35
N MET A 93 -7.57 -13.30 17.63
CA MET A 93 -7.32 -11.89 17.84
C MET A 93 -7.54 -11.08 16.57
N LEU A 94 -7.06 -11.60 15.44
CA LEU A 94 -7.25 -10.92 14.16
C LEU A 94 -8.72 -10.84 13.80
N LEU A 95 -9.46 -11.92 13.98
CA LEU A 95 -10.89 -11.92 13.69
C LEU A 95 -11.64 -10.95 14.58
N ARG A 96 -11.27 -10.90 15.86
CA ARG A 96 -11.91 -10.00 16.79
C ARG A 96 -11.69 -8.55 16.41
N HIS A 97 -10.48 -8.20 15.99
CA HIS A 97 -10.17 -6.84 15.58
C HIS A 97 -10.98 -6.44 14.35
N ARG A 98 -11.04 -7.33 13.36
CA ARG A 98 -11.79 -7.05 12.14
C ARG A 98 -13.27 -6.87 12.42
N ARG A 99 -13.83 -7.71 13.31
CA ARG A 99 -15.23 -7.57 13.67
C ARG A 99 -15.49 -6.28 14.42
N GLY A 100 -14.57 -5.89 15.29
CA GLY A 100 -14.71 -4.64 16.00
C GLY A 100 -14.75 -3.45 15.08
N GLN A 101 -13.88 -3.46 14.08
CA GLN A 101 -13.86 -2.37 13.11
C GLN A 101 -15.13 -2.35 12.26
N ALA A 102 -15.56 -3.52 11.83
CA ALA A 102 -16.76 -3.61 11.00
C ALA A 102 -18.02 -3.19 11.77
N ALA A 103 -18.04 -3.51 13.06
CA ALA A 103 -19.19 -3.18 13.89
C ALA A 103 -19.14 -1.77 14.43
N GLN A 104 -18.03 -1.06 14.29
CA GLN A 104 -17.87 0.23 14.84
C GLN A 104 -18.77 1.18 14.11
N PRO A 105 -19.75 1.74 14.76
CA PRO A 105 -20.58 2.71 14.07
C PRO A 105 -19.74 3.91 13.92
N GLU A 106 -19.99 4.53 13.00
CA GLU A 106 -19.28 5.65 12.84
C GLU A 106 -19.70 6.53 13.77
N VAL A 107 -19.64 6.44 14.69
CA VAL A 107 -19.99 7.13 15.55
C VAL A 107 -19.83 8.16 15.79
N GLN A 108 -19.87 8.24 15.84
CA GLN A 108 -19.93 8.92 16.15
C GLN A 108 -19.79 9.44 16.68
#